data_81366b875646f5ac3b5da680f6f69924
#
_entry.id   81366b875646f5ac3b5da680f6f69924
#
_cell.length_a   1.000
_cell.length_b   1.000
_cell.length_c   1.000
_cell.angle_alpha   90.00
_cell.angle_beta   90.00
_cell.angle_gamma   90.00
#
_symmetry.space_group_name_H-M   'P 1'
#
loop_
_entity.id
_entity.type
_entity.pdbx_description
1 polymer ?
#
loop_
_entity_poly.entity_id
_entity_poly.type
_entity_poly.pdbx_seq_one_letter_code
_entity_poly.pdbx_strand_id
1 'polypeptide(L)'
;MKTVFSGIQPSGLVHLGNLLGAINNWVKLSNENSKNYFCIVDLHSLTGLPSKNDLKKSINDTLKVLVASGINTKTSVIYTQSNLQEHAYLSWILSNFCQVGELQRMTQFKEKSSSFGTHSC
;
A
#
# COMPACT_ATOMS: atom_id res chain seq x y z
N MET A 1 -2.37 12.47 21.79
CA MET A 1 -1.59 11.39 21.13
C MET A 1 -1.89 11.46 19.64
N LYS A 2 -0.88 11.55 18.80
CA LYS A 2 -1.03 11.65 17.32
C LYS A 2 -1.32 10.27 16.75
N THR A 3 -2.21 10.18 15.77
CA THR A 3 -2.45 8.97 14.98
C THR A 3 -1.81 9.13 13.60
N VAL A 4 -1.01 8.17 13.19
CA VAL A 4 -0.34 8.14 11.89
C VAL A 4 -0.84 6.95 11.09
N PHE A 5 -1.21 7.20 9.84
CA PHE A 5 -1.52 6.17 8.85
C PHE A 5 -0.59 6.32 7.66
N SER A 6 -0.01 5.23 7.21
CA SER A 6 0.80 5.19 5.99
C SER A 6 0.77 3.82 5.34
N GLY A 7 0.96 3.77 4.02
CA GLY A 7 0.94 2.54 3.23
C GLY A 7 2.21 2.32 2.43
N ILE A 8 2.55 1.06 2.23
CA ILE A 8 3.62 0.63 1.32
C ILE A 8 3.11 -0.45 0.38
N GLN A 9 3.39 -0.28 -0.90
CA GLN A 9 3.02 -1.29 -1.91
C GLN A 9 4.04 -2.42 -1.88
N PRO A 10 3.60 -3.70 -1.82
CA PRO A 10 4.48 -4.86 -1.93
C PRO A 10 4.86 -5.08 -3.40
N SER A 11 5.79 -4.28 -3.92
CA SER A 11 6.24 -4.29 -5.31
C SER A 11 7.62 -4.96 -5.46
N GLY A 12 7.67 -6.27 -5.30
CA GLY A 12 8.93 -7.03 -5.43
C GLY A 12 9.91 -6.81 -4.28
N LEU A 13 11.22 -6.84 -4.57
CA LEU A 13 12.25 -6.61 -3.54
C LEU A 13 12.22 -5.15 -3.07
N VAL A 14 12.18 -4.98 -1.75
CA VAL A 14 12.33 -3.65 -1.14
C VAL A 14 13.73 -3.13 -1.46
N HIS A 15 13.80 -2.06 -2.22
CA HIS A 15 15.07 -1.44 -2.58
C HIS A 15 15.43 -0.28 -1.63
N LEU A 16 16.68 0.18 -1.75
CA LEU A 16 17.23 1.23 -0.88
C LEU A 16 16.37 2.50 -0.82
N GLY A 17 15.72 2.87 -1.94
CA GLY A 17 14.83 4.03 -1.98
C GLY A 17 13.61 3.88 -1.06
N ASN A 18 13.02 2.68 -0.97
CA ASN A 18 11.91 2.40 -0.05
C ASN A 18 12.39 2.45 1.41
N LEU A 19 13.58 1.92 1.69
CA LEU A 19 14.17 1.95 3.02
C LEU A 19 14.42 3.39 3.49
N LEU A 20 15.08 4.19 2.66
CA LEU A 20 15.41 5.57 3.00
C LEU A 20 14.19 6.49 3.02
N GLY A 21 13.25 6.32 2.08
CA GLY A 21 12.08 7.19 1.93
C GLY A 21 11.00 6.94 2.97
N ALA A 22 10.50 5.72 3.07
CA ALA A 22 9.34 5.39 3.90
C ALA A 22 9.71 4.69 5.21
N ILE A 23 10.50 3.61 5.15
CA ILE A 23 10.70 2.71 6.28
C ILE A 23 11.45 3.40 7.43
N ASN A 24 12.50 4.17 7.16
CA ASN A 24 13.21 4.92 8.19
C ASN A 24 12.31 5.93 8.91
N ASN A 25 11.40 6.58 8.18
CA ASN A 25 10.42 7.47 8.79
C ASN A 25 9.43 6.70 9.68
N TRP A 26 9.00 5.51 9.26
CA TRP A 26 8.13 4.66 10.04
C TRP A 26 8.79 4.18 11.34
N VAL A 27 10.07 3.81 11.27
CA VAL A 27 10.85 3.46 12.47
C VAL A 27 10.91 4.63 13.46
N LYS A 28 11.19 5.85 12.98
CA LYS A 28 11.21 7.05 13.82
C LYS A 28 9.84 7.29 14.46
N LEU A 29 8.76 7.31 13.65
CA LEU A 29 7.39 7.50 14.12
C LEU A 29 6.96 6.44 15.13
N SER A 30 7.40 5.19 14.95
CA SER A 30 7.08 4.08 15.86
C SER A 30 7.70 4.23 17.25
N ASN A 31 8.74 5.04 17.38
CA ASN A 31 9.41 5.35 18.66
C ASN A 31 8.95 6.68 19.27
N GLU A 32 8.08 7.42 18.61
CA GLU A 32 7.43 8.61 19.13
C GLU A 32 6.14 8.26 19.90
N ASN A 33 5.59 9.24 20.64
CA ASN A 33 4.31 9.08 21.35
C ASN A 33 3.13 9.19 20.38
N SER A 34 3.01 8.20 19.48
CA SER A 34 1.98 8.13 18.44
C SER A 34 1.40 6.71 18.34
N LYS A 35 0.16 6.60 17.86
CA LYS A 35 -0.43 5.34 17.37
C LYS A 35 -0.18 5.24 15.88
N ASN A 36 0.48 4.16 15.44
CA ASN A 36 0.86 4.02 14.05
C ASN A 36 0.15 2.83 13.40
N TYR A 37 -0.40 3.05 12.24
CA TYR A 37 -1.04 2.05 11.40
C TYR A 37 -0.31 2.01 10.06
N PHE A 38 0.49 0.96 9.86
CA PHE A 38 1.27 0.75 8.64
C PHE A 38 0.64 -0.34 7.80
N CYS A 39 0.14 0.05 6.65
CA CYS A 39 -0.61 -0.82 5.75
C CYS A 39 0.28 -1.32 4.60
N ILE A 40 0.36 -2.64 4.42
CA ILE A 40 0.87 -3.23 3.18
C ILE A 40 -0.30 -3.24 2.19
N VAL A 41 -0.25 -2.36 1.18
CA VAL A 41 -1.38 -2.12 0.27
C VAL A 41 -1.41 -3.13 -0.88
N ASP A 42 -1.70 -4.37 -0.54
CA ASP A 42 -1.75 -5.51 -1.45
C ASP A 42 -2.88 -5.42 -2.49
N LEU A 43 -4.04 -4.89 -2.12
CA LEU A 43 -5.14 -4.65 -3.07
C LEU A 43 -4.74 -3.64 -4.15
N HIS A 44 -3.94 -2.62 -3.79
CA HIS A 44 -3.41 -1.67 -4.77
C HIS A 44 -2.44 -2.32 -5.76
N SER A 45 -1.72 -3.35 -5.33
CA SER A 45 -0.78 -4.11 -6.18
C SER A 45 -1.48 -4.92 -7.26
N LEU A 46 -2.78 -5.25 -7.09
CA LEU A 46 -3.56 -5.99 -8.09
C LEU A 46 -3.69 -5.22 -9.41
N THR A 47 -3.53 -3.90 -9.39
CA THR A 47 -3.52 -3.09 -10.62
C THR A 47 -2.33 -3.41 -11.55
N GLY A 48 -1.28 -4.05 -11.05
CA GLY A 48 -0.15 -4.54 -11.84
C GLY A 48 -0.28 -6.00 -12.28
N LEU A 49 -1.42 -6.65 -12.01
CA LEU A 49 -1.73 -8.04 -12.37
C LEU A 49 -0.61 -9.04 -11.96
N PRO A 50 -0.08 -8.98 -10.74
CA PRO A 50 0.92 -9.95 -10.30
C PRO A 50 0.33 -11.35 -10.21
N SER A 51 1.17 -12.40 -10.36
CA SER A 51 0.70 -13.74 -10.04
C SER A 51 0.39 -13.87 -8.54
N LYS A 52 -0.49 -14.79 -8.17
CA LYS A 52 -0.85 -15.05 -6.76
C LYS A 52 0.39 -15.36 -5.90
N ASN A 53 1.32 -16.13 -6.46
CA ASN A 53 2.53 -16.54 -5.74
C ASN A 53 3.50 -15.37 -5.55
N ASP A 54 3.66 -14.54 -6.58
CA ASP A 54 4.53 -13.35 -6.49
C ASP A 54 3.98 -12.32 -5.52
N LEU A 55 2.66 -12.08 -5.53
CA LEU A 55 2.03 -11.16 -4.59
C LEU A 55 2.21 -11.66 -3.15
N LYS A 56 1.93 -12.94 -2.88
CA LYS A 56 2.11 -13.53 -1.55
C LYS A 56 3.56 -13.44 -1.07
N LYS A 57 4.51 -13.74 -1.96
CA LYS A 57 5.94 -13.60 -1.66
C LYS A 57 6.30 -12.16 -1.34
N SER A 58 5.88 -11.21 -2.17
CA SER A 58 6.17 -9.78 -1.98
C SER A 58 5.60 -9.22 -0.67
N ILE A 59 4.38 -9.64 -0.28
CA ILE A 59 3.79 -9.28 1.01
C ILE A 59 4.66 -9.77 2.16
N ASN A 60 5.05 -11.06 2.13
CA ASN A 60 5.87 -11.66 3.18
C ASN A 60 7.26 -11.01 3.26
N ASP A 61 7.88 -10.74 2.13
CA ASP A 61 9.21 -10.14 2.10
C ASP A 61 9.15 -8.67 2.57
N THR A 62 8.10 -7.92 2.20
CA THR A 62 7.86 -6.58 2.74
C THR A 62 7.68 -6.61 4.26
N LEU A 63 6.86 -7.53 4.79
CA LEU A 63 6.65 -7.67 6.23
C LEU A 63 7.97 -7.98 6.97
N LYS A 64 8.78 -8.91 6.46
CA LYS A 64 10.09 -9.24 7.04
C LYS A 64 11.00 -8.01 7.11
N VAL A 65 11.06 -7.22 6.03
CA VAL A 65 11.87 -6.01 5.99
C VAL A 65 11.38 -4.98 7.00
N LEU A 66 10.07 -4.76 7.10
CA LEU A 66 9.49 -3.82 8.07
C LEU A 66 9.84 -4.20 9.51
N VAL A 67 9.71 -5.48 9.86
CA VAL A 67 10.06 -5.97 11.20
C VAL A 67 11.57 -5.89 11.43
N ALA A 68 12.39 -6.31 10.47
CA ALA A 68 13.85 -6.26 10.56
C ALA A 68 14.41 -4.84 10.65
N SER A 69 13.69 -3.86 10.12
CA SER A 69 14.07 -2.44 10.18
C SER A 69 13.89 -1.82 11.56
N GLY A 70 13.31 -2.54 12.52
CA GLY A 70 13.18 -2.08 13.90
C GLY A 70 11.93 -1.25 14.20
N ILE A 71 10.85 -1.45 13.44
CA ILE A 71 9.55 -0.84 13.78
C ILE A 71 9.08 -1.36 15.15
N ASN A 72 8.73 -0.45 16.04
CA ASN A 72 8.23 -0.78 17.35
C ASN A 72 6.79 -1.33 17.28
N THR A 73 6.63 -2.64 17.41
CA THR A 73 5.34 -3.32 17.35
C THR A 73 4.43 -3.09 18.57
N LYS A 74 4.94 -2.47 19.65
CA LYS A 74 4.11 -2.09 20.79
C LYS A 74 3.29 -0.82 20.53
N THR A 75 3.78 0.05 19.66
CA THR A 75 3.15 1.34 19.30
C THR A 75 2.60 1.36 17.89
N SER A 76 2.86 0.31 17.10
CA SER A 76 2.51 0.24 15.68
C SER A 76 1.81 -1.05 15.35
N VAL A 77 0.76 -0.94 14.52
CA VAL A 77 0.07 -2.07 13.90
C VAL A 77 0.52 -2.17 12.45
N ILE A 78 1.04 -3.32 12.04
CA ILE A 78 1.36 -3.63 10.64
C ILE A 78 0.30 -4.61 10.15
N TYR A 79 -0.33 -4.33 9.03
CA TYR A 79 -1.38 -5.18 8.48
C TYR A 79 -1.43 -5.11 6.95
N THR A 80 -2.06 -6.10 6.32
CA THR A 80 -2.35 -6.08 4.88
C THR A 80 -3.72 -5.45 4.63
N GLN A 81 -3.86 -4.68 3.58
CA GLN A 81 -5.10 -3.99 3.23
C GLN A 81 -6.26 -4.97 3.03
N SER A 82 -5.99 -6.13 2.43
CA SER A 82 -7.00 -7.18 2.21
C SER A 82 -7.57 -7.81 3.49
N ASN A 83 -6.90 -7.65 4.63
CA ASN A 83 -7.40 -8.13 5.92
C ASN A 83 -8.50 -7.24 6.52
N LEU A 84 -8.71 -6.04 5.98
CA LEU A 84 -9.77 -5.12 6.38
C LEU A 84 -10.77 -4.97 5.25
N GLN A 85 -11.89 -5.65 5.36
CA GLN A 85 -12.96 -5.62 4.35
C GLN A 85 -13.52 -4.22 4.14
N GLU A 86 -13.47 -3.38 5.16
CA GLU A 86 -13.93 -1.99 5.15
C GLU A 86 -13.22 -1.15 4.10
N HIS A 87 -11.95 -1.41 3.81
CA HIS A 87 -11.21 -0.73 2.73
C HIS A 87 -11.85 -0.97 1.36
N ALA A 88 -12.14 -2.23 1.04
CA ALA A 88 -12.76 -2.59 -0.23
C ALA A 88 -14.23 -2.13 -0.27
N TYR A 89 -14.96 -2.28 0.83
CA TYR A 89 -16.35 -1.89 0.94
C TYR A 89 -16.54 -0.37 0.78
N LEU A 90 -15.73 0.43 1.46
CA LEU A 90 -15.76 1.88 1.31
C LEU A 90 -15.38 2.32 -0.10
N SER A 91 -14.36 1.67 -0.70
CA SER A 91 -13.98 1.94 -2.09
C SER A 91 -15.13 1.69 -3.05
N TRP A 92 -15.88 0.60 -2.87
CA TRP A 92 -17.08 0.30 -3.65
C TRP A 92 -18.15 1.36 -3.50
N ILE A 93 -18.46 1.78 -2.27
CA ILE A 93 -19.45 2.85 -2.03
C ILE A 93 -19.01 4.13 -2.74
N LEU A 94 -17.76 4.57 -2.54
CA LEU A 94 -17.24 5.80 -3.13
C LEU A 94 -17.23 5.76 -4.66
N SER A 95 -16.99 4.59 -5.26
CA SER A 95 -16.98 4.46 -6.73
C SER A 95 -18.33 4.81 -7.37
N ASN A 96 -19.43 4.65 -6.64
CA ASN A 96 -20.77 5.03 -7.14
C ASN A 96 -20.98 6.55 -7.22
N PHE A 97 -20.15 7.33 -6.54
CA PHE A 97 -20.19 8.80 -6.55
C PHE A 97 -19.09 9.41 -7.43
N CYS A 98 -18.13 8.61 -7.90
CA CYS A 98 -17.04 9.08 -8.73
C CYS A 98 -17.49 9.28 -10.18
N GLN A 99 -17.27 10.47 -10.71
CA GLN A 99 -17.51 10.74 -12.13
C GLN A 99 -16.28 10.35 -12.95
N VAL A 100 -16.49 9.69 -14.09
CA VAL A 100 -15.38 9.28 -14.99
C VAL A 100 -14.55 10.48 -15.45
N GLY A 101 -15.18 11.63 -15.68
CA GLY A 101 -14.50 12.87 -16.05
C GLY A 101 -13.55 13.42 -14.97
N GLU A 102 -13.82 13.14 -13.69
CA GLU A 102 -12.92 13.49 -12.59
C GLU A 102 -11.73 12.55 -12.53
N LEU A 103 -11.98 11.24 -12.67
CA LEU A 103 -10.91 10.23 -12.71
C LEU A 103 -9.95 10.48 -13.87
N GLN A 104 -10.45 10.86 -15.04
CA GLN A 104 -9.62 11.19 -16.22
C GLN A 104 -8.71 12.39 -16.02
N ARG A 105 -8.91 13.24 -15.02
CA ARG A 105 -8.01 14.34 -14.66
C ARG A 105 -6.83 13.89 -13.82
N MET A 106 -6.91 12.71 -13.18
CA MET A 106 -5.84 12.16 -12.35
C MET A 106 -4.73 11.58 -13.22
N THR A 107 -3.49 12.01 -12.99
CA THR A 107 -2.31 11.51 -13.73
C THR A 107 -2.15 10.00 -13.61
N GLN A 108 -2.28 9.45 -12.41
CA GLN A 108 -2.19 8.00 -12.16
C GLN A 108 -3.28 7.20 -12.87
N PHE A 109 -4.49 7.73 -13.00
CA PHE A 109 -5.55 7.08 -13.76
C PHE A 109 -5.21 7.03 -15.25
N LYS A 110 -4.68 8.12 -15.81
CA LYS A 110 -4.24 8.18 -17.22
C LYS A 110 -3.13 7.18 -17.52
N GLU A 111 -2.10 7.15 -16.67
CA GLU A 111 -0.96 6.26 -16.83
C GLU A 111 -1.37 4.78 -16.80
N LYS A 112 -2.23 4.41 -15.84
CA LYS A 112 -2.70 3.03 -15.71
C LYS A 112 -3.71 2.64 -16.78
N SER A 113 -4.63 3.53 -17.17
CA SER A 113 -5.61 3.23 -18.23
C SER A 113 -4.94 3.02 -19.59
N SER A 114 -3.86 3.76 -19.89
CA SER A 114 -3.10 3.56 -21.12
C SER A 114 -2.38 2.21 -21.16
N SER A 115 -1.93 1.69 -20.01
CA SER A 115 -1.29 0.36 -19.94
C SER A 115 -2.28 -0.78 -20.11
N PHE A 116 -3.55 -0.62 -19.76
CA PHE A 116 -4.60 -1.63 -19.99
C PHE A 116 -5.11 -1.64 -21.43
N GLY A 117 -5.06 -0.50 -22.13
CA GLY A 117 -5.50 -0.37 -23.52
C GLY A 117 -4.61 -1.07 -24.55
N THR A 118 -3.40 -1.48 -24.20
CA THR A 118 -2.47 -2.20 -25.09
C THR A 118 -2.65 -3.73 -25.08
N HIS A 119 -3.55 -4.28 -24.28
CA HIS A 119 -3.82 -5.70 -24.18
C HIS A 119 -5.21 -6.13 -24.69
N SER A 120 -5.96 -5.25 -25.33
CA SER A 120 -7.23 -5.59 -25.97
C SER A 120 -7.04 -5.65 -27.50
N CYS A 121 -6.54 -6.80 -27.99
CA CYS A 121 -6.77 -7.34 -29.32
C CYS A 121 -6.89 -8.85 -29.20
#